data_bd1504f5280f2e77756ff2e190f31ad5
#
_entry.id   bd1504f5280f2e77756ff2e190f31ad5
#
_cell.length_a   1.000
_cell.length_b   1.000
_cell.length_c   1.000
_cell.angle_alpha   90.00
_cell.angle_beta   90.00
_cell.angle_gamma   90.00
#
_symmetry.space_group_name_H-M   'P 1'
#
loop_
_entity.id
_entity.type
_entity.pdbx_description
1 polymer ?
#
loop_
_entity_poly.entity_id
_entity_poly.type
_entity_poly.pdbx_seq_one_letter_code
_entity_poly.pdbx_strand_id
1 'polypeptide(L)'
;MGFSLYLYKIDGDRLVDPDRDGVQKFLRRHRMHMKVFPPSSADRSSFATLLNEDGTDIDVDGLQDFHFSNVLEEDEAMTAGTGHAHLTAGECDFIFDLCISAGFMIVNPQGGPSFIVPHGNHTTENLRAITQDMSAEDQEQDVVAVNSSEELQALLTGGFQNFLDWRERAFAQLGLNSPCSESSPSA
;
A
#
# COMPACT_ATOMS: atom_id res chain seq x y z
N MET A 1 12.43 -3.05 -9.74
CA MET A 1 10.96 -3.15 -9.61
C MET A 1 10.66 -3.57 -8.17
N GLY A 2 9.93 -2.75 -7.43
CA GLY A 2 9.52 -3.02 -6.06
C GLY A 2 8.11 -3.61 -6.01
N PHE A 3 7.71 -4.07 -4.84
CA PHE A 3 6.35 -4.50 -4.55
C PHE A 3 5.54 -3.27 -4.13
N SER A 4 4.52 -2.91 -4.91
CA SER A 4 3.74 -1.69 -4.68
C SER A 4 2.44 -2.00 -3.98
N LEU A 5 2.07 -1.15 -3.03
CA LEU A 5 0.77 -1.18 -2.37
C LEU A 5 0.14 0.21 -2.46
N TYR A 6 -1.17 0.25 -2.68
CA TYR A 6 -1.95 1.48 -2.68
C TYR A 6 -3.03 1.41 -1.62
N LEU A 7 -3.30 2.53 -0.98
CA LEU A 7 -4.28 2.67 0.07
C LEU A 7 -5.37 3.62 -0.36
N TYR A 8 -6.60 3.12 -0.41
CA TYR A 8 -7.78 3.85 -0.86
C TYR A 8 -8.91 3.70 0.17
N LYS A 9 -9.78 4.70 0.22
CA LYS A 9 -11.07 4.56 0.86
C LYS A 9 -12.16 4.68 -0.19
N ILE A 10 -13.16 3.81 -0.10
CA ILE A 10 -14.28 3.78 -1.04
C ILE A 10 -15.61 3.94 -0.32
N ASP A 11 -16.57 4.50 -1.03
CA ASP A 11 -18.00 4.48 -0.68
C ASP A 11 -18.81 4.21 -1.95
N GLY A 12 -19.50 3.07 -1.97
CA GLY A 12 -20.05 2.52 -3.19
C GLY A 12 -18.97 2.20 -4.22
N ASP A 13 -19.10 2.78 -5.40
CA ASP A 13 -18.17 2.65 -6.54
C ASP A 13 -17.15 3.82 -6.64
N ARG A 14 -17.07 4.66 -5.62
CA ARG A 14 -16.26 5.89 -5.67
C ARG A 14 -15.15 5.89 -4.64
N LEU A 15 -14.03 6.48 -5.04
CA LEU A 15 -13.00 6.88 -4.09
C LEU A 15 -13.53 8.07 -3.28
N VAL A 16 -13.35 8.01 -1.96
CA VAL A 16 -13.72 9.07 -1.03
C VAL A 16 -12.53 9.40 -0.12
N ASP A 17 -12.56 10.59 0.45
CA ASP A 17 -11.54 11.01 1.41
C ASP A 17 -11.47 10.04 2.59
N PRO A 18 -10.25 9.68 3.04
CA PRO A 18 -10.05 8.98 4.29
C PRO A 18 -10.43 9.86 5.48
N ASP A 19 -10.40 9.30 6.68
CA ASP A 19 -10.43 10.11 7.91
C ASP A 19 -9.12 10.90 8.03
N ARG A 20 -9.11 12.15 7.53
CA ARG A 20 -7.93 13.04 7.59
C ARG A 20 -7.50 13.31 9.03
N ASP A 21 -8.43 13.40 9.98
CA ASP A 21 -8.12 13.52 11.41
C ASP A 21 -7.46 12.25 11.94
N GLY A 22 -7.93 11.09 11.49
CA GLY A 22 -7.31 9.78 11.78
C GLY A 22 -5.87 9.71 11.26
N VAL A 23 -5.62 10.15 10.02
CA VAL A 23 -4.26 10.27 9.46
C VAL A 23 -3.39 11.18 10.35
N GLN A 24 -3.89 12.36 10.72
CA GLN A 24 -3.13 13.29 11.56
C GLN A 24 -2.84 12.74 12.97
N LYS A 25 -3.78 11.99 13.55
CA LYS A 25 -3.57 11.30 14.85
C LYS A 25 -2.52 10.20 14.71
N PHE A 26 -2.59 9.42 13.63
CA PHE A 26 -1.61 8.40 13.31
C PHE A 26 -0.20 9.01 13.23
N LEU A 27 -0.02 10.04 12.41
CA LEU A 27 1.28 10.69 12.22
C LEU A 27 1.85 11.23 13.54
N ARG A 28 1.02 11.89 14.36
CA ARG A 28 1.46 12.37 15.69
C ARG A 28 1.89 11.23 16.62
N ARG A 29 1.17 10.09 16.61
CA ARG A 29 1.51 8.93 17.43
C ARG A 29 2.86 8.33 17.02
N HIS A 30 3.16 8.32 15.72
CA HIS A 30 4.42 7.83 15.18
C HIS A 30 5.53 8.90 15.12
N ARG A 31 5.27 10.13 15.65
CA ARG A 31 6.22 11.26 15.61
C ARG A 31 6.68 11.59 14.19
N MET A 32 5.74 11.62 13.27
CA MET A 32 5.96 11.91 11.87
C MET A 32 5.13 13.11 11.43
N HIS A 33 5.54 13.73 10.33
CA HIS A 33 4.77 14.76 9.66
C HIS A 33 4.89 14.65 8.13
N MET A 34 3.95 15.26 7.43
CA MET A 34 3.96 15.33 5.97
C MET A 34 4.80 16.50 5.50
N LYS A 35 5.69 16.25 4.55
CA LYS A 35 6.29 17.28 3.70
C LYS A 35 5.48 17.34 2.42
N VAL A 36 4.64 18.36 2.30
CA VAL A 36 3.71 18.54 1.18
C VAL A 36 4.38 19.25 0.02
N PHE A 37 4.18 18.72 -1.19
CA PHE A 37 4.58 19.31 -2.45
C PHE A 37 3.32 19.69 -3.22
N PRO A 38 3.13 21.00 -3.54
CA PRO A 38 1.97 21.45 -4.28
C PRO A 38 2.01 20.96 -5.74
N PRO A 39 0.86 20.99 -6.45
CA PRO A 39 0.81 20.68 -7.87
C PRO A 39 1.83 21.50 -8.67
N SER A 40 2.45 20.88 -9.66
CA SER A 40 3.43 21.50 -10.56
C SER A 40 2.97 21.38 -12.02
N SER A 41 3.74 22.00 -12.94
CA SER A 41 3.48 21.82 -14.37
C SER A 41 3.66 20.38 -14.87
N ALA A 42 4.43 19.57 -14.15
CA ALA A 42 4.66 18.17 -14.46
C ALA A 42 3.64 17.25 -13.75
N ASP A 43 3.30 17.59 -12.49
CA ASP A 43 2.39 16.81 -11.65
C ASP A 43 1.13 17.62 -11.40
N ARG A 44 -0.01 17.11 -11.88
CA ARG A 44 -1.31 17.82 -11.77
C ARG A 44 -1.90 17.79 -10.37
N SER A 45 -1.44 16.89 -9.52
CA SER A 45 -1.91 16.74 -8.14
C SER A 45 -0.79 16.97 -7.12
N SER A 46 -1.19 17.35 -5.92
CA SER A 46 -0.27 17.48 -4.79
C SER A 46 0.12 16.09 -4.27
N PHE A 47 1.31 16.00 -3.73
CA PHE A 47 1.73 14.81 -3.00
C PHE A 47 2.46 15.18 -1.71
N ALA A 48 2.60 14.22 -0.82
CA ALA A 48 3.40 14.41 0.39
C ALA A 48 4.23 13.16 0.67
N THR A 49 5.47 13.38 1.06
CA THR A 49 6.31 12.34 1.67
C THR A 49 6.25 12.45 3.19
N LEU A 50 6.65 11.40 3.87
CA LEU A 50 6.71 11.38 5.32
C LEU A 50 8.12 11.71 5.81
N LEU A 51 8.19 12.52 6.85
CA LEU A 51 9.42 12.83 7.58
C LEU A 51 9.24 12.48 9.05
N ASN A 52 10.32 12.10 9.68
CA ASN A 52 10.42 12.01 11.14
C ASN A 52 10.27 13.40 11.79
N GLU A 53 10.07 13.46 13.09
CA GLU A 53 9.92 14.70 13.85
C GLU A 53 11.13 15.65 13.70
N ASP A 54 12.33 15.10 13.51
CA ASP A 54 13.58 15.84 13.29
C ASP A 54 13.78 16.31 11.84
N GLY A 55 12.85 16.00 10.94
CA GLY A 55 12.87 16.38 9.53
C GLY A 55 13.70 15.46 8.64
N THR A 56 14.18 14.32 9.15
CA THR A 56 14.80 13.27 8.34
C THR A 56 13.75 12.43 7.63
N ASP A 57 14.11 11.79 6.53
CA ASP A 57 13.24 10.84 5.85
C ASP A 57 12.90 9.66 6.76
N ILE A 58 11.70 9.11 6.61
CA ILE A 58 11.30 7.95 7.39
C ILE A 58 12.08 6.71 6.99
N ASP A 59 12.27 5.84 7.97
CA ASP A 59 12.68 4.45 7.77
C ASP A 59 11.91 3.58 8.77
N VAL A 60 10.85 2.93 8.30
CA VAL A 60 10.04 2.03 9.12
C VAL A 60 10.35 0.61 8.71
N ASP A 61 11.41 0.05 9.29
CA ASP A 61 11.86 -1.33 9.05
C ASP A 61 12.10 -1.63 7.55
N GLY A 62 12.62 -0.60 6.83
CA GLY A 62 12.88 -0.65 5.38
C GLY A 62 11.93 0.17 4.52
N LEU A 63 10.76 0.54 5.02
CA LEU A 63 9.80 1.40 4.32
C LEU A 63 10.30 2.84 4.28
N GLN A 64 10.73 3.30 3.11
CA GLN A 64 11.34 4.62 2.92
C GLN A 64 10.60 5.50 1.91
N ASP A 65 9.80 4.93 1.00
CA ASP A 65 9.16 5.64 -0.10
C ASP A 65 7.63 5.82 0.06
N PHE A 66 7.15 5.79 1.30
CA PHE A 66 5.73 5.98 1.55
C PHE A 66 5.29 7.42 1.28
N HIS A 67 4.20 7.57 0.54
CA HIS A 67 3.69 8.87 0.13
C HIS A 67 2.16 8.95 0.18
N PHE A 68 1.65 10.17 0.25
CA PHE A 68 0.24 10.50 0.06
C PHE A 68 0.08 11.29 -1.24
N SER A 69 -1.03 11.10 -1.93
CA SER A 69 -1.43 11.88 -3.12
C SER A 69 -2.74 12.61 -2.87
N ASN A 70 -2.98 13.68 -3.63
CA ASN A 70 -4.16 14.53 -3.53
C ASN A 70 -4.36 15.12 -2.12
N VAL A 71 -3.26 15.59 -1.52
CA VAL A 71 -3.26 16.06 -0.13
C VAL A 71 -3.97 17.41 0.02
N LEU A 72 -3.85 18.28 -1.00
CA LEU A 72 -4.40 19.64 -1.02
C LEU A 72 -5.68 19.77 -1.84
N GLU A 73 -6.02 18.78 -2.64
CA GLU A 73 -7.21 18.77 -3.48
C GLU A 73 -8.46 18.55 -2.64
N GLU A 74 -9.51 19.35 -2.91
CA GLU A 74 -10.83 19.19 -2.26
C GLU A 74 -11.76 18.30 -3.09
N ASP A 75 -11.53 18.24 -4.41
CA ASP A 75 -12.38 17.50 -5.35
C ASP A 75 -11.88 16.07 -5.62
N GLU A 76 -10.69 15.73 -5.17
CA GLU A 76 -10.08 14.41 -5.36
C GLU A 76 -9.75 13.77 -4.01
N ALA A 77 -10.09 12.50 -3.86
CA ALA A 77 -9.82 11.77 -2.63
C ALA A 77 -8.32 11.63 -2.36
N MET A 78 -7.90 11.91 -1.15
CA MET A 78 -6.55 11.64 -0.70
C MET A 78 -6.31 10.13 -0.69
N THR A 79 -5.19 9.71 -1.25
CA THR A 79 -4.74 8.31 -1.29
C THR A 79 -3.34 8.19 -0.70
N ALA A 80 -2.88 6.97 -0.47
CA ALA A 80 -1.52 6.72 -0.02
C ALA A 80 -0.92 5.50 -0.73
N GLY A 81 0.39 5.31 -0.64
CA GLY A 81 1.03 4.14 -1.23
C GLY A 81 2.54 4.09 -1.04
N THR A 82 3.08 2.94 -1.43
CA THR A 82 4.53 2.69 -1.50
C THR A 82 4.84 1.90 -2.76
N GLY A 83 6.00 2.16 -3.37
CA GLY A 83 6.49 1.46 -4.57
C GLY A 83 7.51 0.36 -4.28
N HIS A 84 8.02 0.25 -3.06
CA HIS A 84 9.13 -0.63 -2.69
C HIS A 84 8.92 -1.30 -1.33
N ALA A 85 7.74 -1.85 -1.08
CA ALA A 85 7.49 -2.61 0.14
C ALA A 85 8.38 -3.86 0.21
N HIS A 86 8.96 -4.12 1.38
CA HIS A 86 9.71 -5.32 1.72
C HIS A 86 8.88 -6.33 2.51
N LEU A 87 7.71 -5.90 2.98
CA LEU A 87 6.74 -6.67 3.75
C LEU A 87 7.30 -7.20 5.07
N THR A 88 8.16 -6.40 5.69
CA THR A 88 8.64 -6.67 7.05
C THR A 88 7.51 -6.53 8.07
N ALA A 89 7.70 -7.03 9.27
CA ALA A 89 6.70 -6.90 10.34
C ALA A 89 6.43 -5.41 10.64
N GLY A 90 7.47 -4.59 10.75
CA GLY A 90 7.33 -3.16 11.04
C GLY A 90 6.61 -2.39 9.93
N GLU A 91 6.87 -2.70 8.65
CA GLU A 91 6.12 -2.13 7.52
C GLU A 91 4.64 -2.52 7.57
N CYS A 92 4.35 -3.80 7.82
CA CYS A 92 2.97 -4.29 7.89
C CYS A 92 2.22 -3.71 9.09
N ASP A 93 2.88 -3.54 10.24
CA ASP A 93 2.31 -2.85 11.41
C ASP A 93 1.96 -1.40 11.07
N PHE A 94 2.88 -0.68 10.43
CA PHE A 94 2.69 0.71 10.02
C PHE A 94 1.51 0.85 9.04
N ILE A 95 1.48 0.03 7.99
CA ILE A 95 0.43 0.08 6.97
C ILE A 95 -0.93 -0.28 7.57
N PHE A 96 -1.00 -1.35 8.37
CA PHE A 96 -2.22 -1.79 9.02
C PHE A 96 -2.78 -0.72 9.96
N ASP A 97 -1.94 -0.15 10.83
CA ASP A 97 -2.32 0.88 11.79
C ASP A 97 -2.78 2.18 11.12
N LEU A 98 -2.14 2.58 10.01
CA LEU A 98 -2.60 3.69 9.20
C LEU A 98 -3.98 3.38 8.58
N CYS A 99 -4.19 2.19 8.04
CA CYS A 99 -5.46 1.79 7.46
C CYS A 99 -6.59 1.84 8.50
N ILE A 100 -6.37 1.33 9.71
CA ILE A 100 -7.34 1.42 10.81
C ILE A 100 -7.63 2.87 11.18
N SER A 101 -6.59 3.70 11.27
CA SER A 101 -6.72 5.11 11.68
C SER A 101 -7.46 5.97 10.65
N ALA A 102 -7.27 5.70 9.36
CA ALA A 102 -7.76 6.51 8.26
C ALA A 102 -8.97 5.92 7.52
N GLY A 103 -9.31 4.66 7.80
CA GLY A 103 -10.36 3.92 7.09
C GLY A 103 -9.97 3.49 5.68
N PHE A 104 -8.69 3.25 5.42
CA PHE A 104 -8.22 2.75 4.13
C PHE A 104 -8.45 1.24 3.98
N MET A 105 -8.59 0.81 2.74
CA MET A 105 -8.29 -0.55 2.29
C MET A 105 -6.99 -0.55 1.49
N ILE A 106 -6.40 -1.71 1.31
CA ILE A 106 -5.17 -1.91 0.57
C ILE A 106 -5.50 -2.52 -0.78
N VAL A 107 -4.94 -1.95 -1.85
CA VAL A 107 -4.97 -2.50 -3.20
C VAL A 107 -3.59 -3.04 -3.53
N ASN A 108 -3.54 -4.32 -3.89
CA ASN A 108 -2.34 -5.04 -4.28
C ASN A 108 -2.40 -5.38 -5.79
N PRO A 109 -1.76 -4.59 -6.66
CA PRO A 109 -1.84 -4.80 -8.10
C PRO A 109 -0.93 -5.93 -8.62
N GLN A 110 -0.13 -6.55 -7.76
CA GLN A 110 0.96 -7.46 -8.16
C GLN A 110 0.70 -8.92 -7.81
N GLY A 111 -0.45 -9.23 -7.25
CA GLY A 111 -0.81 -10.61 -6.91
C GLY A 111 -2.11 -10.66 -6.13
N GLY A 112 -2.69 -11.85 -5.97
CA GLY A 112 -3.87 -12.05 -5.13
C GLY A 112 -3.51 -12.06 -3.63
N PRO A 113 -4.44 -11.62 -2.79
CA PRO A 113 -5.67 -10.94 -3.15
C PRO A 113 -5.43 -9.51 -3.63
N SER A 114 -6.27 -9.03 -4.54
CA SER A 114 -6.18 -7.67 -5.09
C SER A 114 -6.65 -6.62 -4.09
N PHE A 115 -7.62 -6.95 -3.24
CA PHE A 115 -8.22 -6.05 -2.26
C PHE A 115 -8.13 -6.64 -0.85
N ILE A 116 -7.45 -5.93 0.03
CA ILE A 116 -7.29 -6.34 1.43
C ILE A 116 -7.96 -5.29 2.31
N VAL A 117 -8.87 -5.73 3.16
CA VAL A 117 -9.71 -4.87 4.00
C VAL A 117 -9.36 -5.04 5.47
N PRO A 118 -8.56 -4.14 6.04
CA PRO A 118 -8.23 -4.19 7.45
C PRO A 118 -9.47 -3.92 8.32
N HIS A 119 -9.72 -4.80 9.27
CA HIS A 119 -10.66 -4.65 10.39
C HIS A 119 -12.08 -4.17 9.99
N GLY A 120 -12.58 -4.60 8.84
CA GLY A 120 -13.92 -4.22 8.41
C GLY A 120 -14.10 -2.74 8.10
N ASN A 121 -13.04 -2.05 7.69
CA ASN A 121 -13.07 -0.63 7.33
C ASN A 121 -14.08 -0.31 6.22
N HIS A 122 -14.49 -1.32 5.45
CA HIS A 122 -15.44 -1.18 4.36
C HIS A 122 -16.60 -2.17 4.52
N THR A 123 -17.78 -1.76 4.10
CA THR A 123 -18.97 -2.62 4.12
C THR A 123 -18.92 -3.64 2.98
N THR A 124 -19.64 -4.74 3.14
CA THR A 124 -19.81 -5.72 2.05
C THR A 124 -20.41 -5.08 0.79
N GLU A 125 -21.25 -4.06 0.95
CA GLU A 125 -21.84 -3.33 -0.18
C GLU A 125 -20.79 -2.55 -0.96
N ASN A 126 -19.90 -1.82 -0.25
CA ASN A 126 -18.79 -1.09 -0.88
C ASN A 126 -17.87 -2.04 -1.65
N LEU A 127 -17.52 -3.20 -1.05
CA LEU A 127 -16.66 -4.18 -1.71
C LEU A 127 -17.33 -4.80 -2.94
N ARG A 128 -18.64 -5.06 -2.89
CA ARG A 128 -19.39 -5.54 -4.06
C ARG A 128 -19.40 -4.53 -5.19
N ALA A 129 -19.46 -3.23 -4.91
CA ALA A 129 -19.45 -2.20 -5.94
C ALA A 129 -18.17 -2.22 -6.78
N ILE A 130 -17.00 -2.44 -6.17
CA ILE A 130 -15.73 -2.53 -6.91
C ILE A 130 -15.50 -3.89 -7.57
N THR A 131 -16.18 -4.92 -7.12
CA THR A 131 -16.03 -6.30 -7.65
C THR A 131 -17.24 -6.77 -8.44
N GLN A 132 -18.16 -5.87 -8.81
CA GLN A 132 -19.45 -6.22 -9.45
C GLN A 132 -19.32 -7.02 -10.75
N ASP A 133 -18.22 -6.80 -11.48
CA ASP A 133 -17.95 -7.47 -12.76
C ASP A 133 -17.11 -8.75 -12.59
N MET A 134 -16.72 -9.09 -11.36
CA MET A 134 -15.96 -10.29 -11.04
C MET A 134 -16.90 -11.48 -10.78
N SER A 135 -16.44 -12.70 -11.09
CA SER A 135 -17.16 -13.89 -10.67
C SER A 135 -17.25 -14.01 -9.14
N ALA A 136 -18.21 -14.77 -8.61
CA ALA A 136 -18.32 -14.97 -7.16
C ALA A 136 -17.06 -15.65 -6.57
N GLU A 137 -16.46 -16.59 -7.31
CA GLU A 137 -15.22 -17.26 -6.93
C GLU A 137 -14.05 -16.28 -6.87
N ASP A 138 -13.90 -15.41 -7.88
CA ASP A 138 -12.87 -14.39 -7.90
C ASP A 138 -13.05 -13.37 -6.77
N GLN A 139 -14.31 -12.98 -6.45
CA GLN A 139 -14.59 -12.10 -5.33
C GLN A 139 -14.14 -12.68 -3.99
N GLU A 140 -14.37 -13.97 -3.74
CA GLU A 140 -13.94 -14.63 -2.52
C GLU A 140 -12.43 -14.76 -2.39
N GLN A 141 -11.73 -14.93 -3.52
CA GLN A 141 -10.28 -15.06 -3.55
C GLN A 141 -9.56 -13.71 -3.55
N ASP A 142 -10.16 -12.70 -4.17
CA ASP A 142 -9.53 -11.41 -4.41
C ASP A 142 -9.86 -10.33 -3.36
N VAL A 143 -10.86 -10.56 -2.52
CA VAL A 143 -11.24 -9.64 -1.44
C VAL A 143 -11.11 -10.36 -0.10
N VAL A 144 -10.09 -10.00 0.67
CA VAL A 144 -9.78 -10.64 1.95
C VAL A 144 -9.78 -9.63 3.08
N ALA A 145 -10.50 -9.95 4.16
CA ALA A 145 -10.43 -9.19 5.40
C ALA A 145 -9.27 -9.69 6.28
N VAL A 146 -8.57 -8.76 6.93
CA VAL A 146 -7.51 -9.04 7.90
C VAL A 146 -7.78 -8.31 9.21
N ASN A 147 -7.49 -8.96 10.34
CA ASN A 147 -7.78 -8.44 11.68
C ASN A 147 -6.53 -8.01 12.44
N SER A 148 -5.37 -8.27 11.88
CA SER A 148 -4.08 -7.87 12.48
C SER A 148 -3.02 -7.63 11.41
N SER A 149 -1.94 -6.98 11.81
CA SER A 149 -0.78 -6.77 10.95
C SER A 149 -0.04 -8.07 10.62
N GLU A 150 -0.07 -9.06 11.51
CA GLU A 150 0.51 -10.38 11.27
C GLU A 150 -0.28 -11.14 10.19
N GLU A 151 -1.62 -11.05 10.21
CA GLU A 151 -2.46 -11.60 9.13
C GLU A 151 -2.17 -10.89 7.81
N LEU A 152 -2.03 -9.55 7.83
CA LEU A 152 -1.64 -8.76 6.65
C LEU A 152 -0.28 -9.22 6.12
N GLN A 153 0.72 -9.34 6.99
CA GLN A 153 2.05 -9.79 6.60
C GLN A 153 2.04 -11.19 5.98
N ALA A 154 1.36 -12.13 6.62
CA ALA A 154 1.27 -13.50 6.12
C ALA A 154 0.62 -13.56 4.72
N LEU A 155 -0.45 -12.78 4.53
CA LEU A 155 -1.17 -12.70 3.27
C LEU A 155 -0.31 -12.09 2.15
N LEU A 156 0.32 -10.94 2.41
CA LEU A 156 1.16 -10.24 1.44
C LEU A 156 2.44 -11.01 1.11
N THR A 157 3.04 -11.69 2.07
CA THR A 157 4.26 -12.49 1.86
C THR A 157 4.00 -13.62 0.87
N GLY A 158 2.84 -14.27 0.91
CA GLY A 158 2.46 -15.26 -0.09
C GLY A 158 2.35 -14.66 -1.50
N GLY A 159 1.71 -13.50 -1.63
CA GLY A 159 1.63 -12.75 -2.90
C GLY A 159 2.99 -12.29 -3.40
N PHE A 160 3.85 -11.80 -2.50
CA PHE A 160 5.21 -11.37 -2.85
C PHE A 160 6.09 -12.53 -3.36
N GLN A 161 5.99 -13.73 -2.78
CA GLN A 161 6.70 -14.89 -3.28
C GLN A 161 6.24 -15.25 -4.69
N ASN A 162 4.94 -15.23 -4.96
CA ASN A 162 4.40 -15.46 -6.29
C ASN A 162 4.92 -14.42 -7.32
N PHE A 163 5.05 -13.15 -6.91
CA PHE A 163 5.65 -12.09 -7.73
C PHE A 163 7.13 -12.36 -8.01
N LEU A 164 7.92 -12.78 -7.04
CA LEU A 164 9.33 -13.13 -7.23
C LEU A 164 9.47 -14.29 -8.21
N ASP A 165 8.68 -15.34 -8.06
CA ASP A 165 8.70 -16.52 -8.92
C ASP A 165 8.30 -16.18 -10.37
N TRP A 166 7.31 -15.29 -10.52
CA TRP A 166 6.92 -14.76 -11.84
C TRP A 166 8.05 -13.95 -12.46
N ARG A 167 8.64 -13.04 -11.70
CA ARG A 167 9.76 -12.20 -12.14
C ARG A 167 10.95 -13.04 -12.63
N GLU A 168 11.34 -14.04 -11.86
CA GLU A 168 12.44 -14.95 -12.23
C GLU A 168 12.14 -15.69 -13.52
N ARG A 169 10.90 -16.20 -13.69
CA ARG A 169 10.48 -16.84 -14.94
C ARG A 169 10.52 -15.88 -16.12
N ALA A 170 10.07 -14.63 -15.94
CA ALA A 170 10.11 -13.62 -16.98
C ALA A 170 11.55 -13.28 -17.40
N PHE A 171 12.47 -13.10 -16.45
CA PHE A 171 13.90 -12.88 -16.76
C PHE A 171 14.53 -14.07 -17.48
N ALA A 172 14.23 -15.30 -17.06
CA ALA A 172 14.72 -16.50 -17.74
C ALA A 172 14.23 -16.60 -19.19
N GLN A 173 12.96 -16.26 -19.46
CA GLN A 173 12.40 -16.23 -20.82
C GLN A 173 13.04 -15.16 -21.71
N LEU A 174 13.45 -14.03 -21.13
CA LEU A 174 14.10 -12.94 -21.85
C LEU A 174 15.62 -13.12 -21.97
N GLY A 175 16.19 -14.20 -21.41
CA GLY A 175 17.63 -14.42 -21.37
C GLY A 175 18.41 -13.43 -20.53
N LEU A 176 17.74 -12.77 -19.57
CA LEU A 176 18.32 -11.79 -18.66
C LEU A 176 18.67 -12.49 -17.32
N ASN A 177 19.84 -12.12 -16.76
CA ASN A 177 20.18 -12.61 -15.43
C ASN A 177 19.33 -11.92 -14.36
N SER A 178 18.83 -12.69 -13.39
CA SER A 178 18.13 -12.10 -12.23
C SER A 178 19.07 -11.19 -11.44
N PRO A 179 18.66 -9.98 -11.05
CA PRO A 179 19.49 -9.05 -10.28
C PRO A 179 19.91 -9.55 -8.89
N CYS A 180 19.34 -10.66 -8.41
CA CYS A 180 19.66 -11.25 -7.10
C CYS A 180 20.83 -12.26 -7.12
N SER A 181 21.54 -12.45 -8.23
CA SER A 181 22.63 -13.43 -8.32
C SER A 181 24.02 -12.87 -7.97
N GLU A 182 24.15 -11.60 -7.63
CA GLU A 182 25.41 -11.00 -7.21
C GLU A 182 25.40 -10.67 -5.71
N SER A 183 25.78 -11.60 -4.88
CA SER A 183 26.62 -11.35 -3.70
C SER A 183 26.81 -12.61 -2.85
N SER A 184 27.81 -13.42 -3.22
CA SER A 184 28.56 -14.16 -2.22
C SER A 184 30.00 -13.64 -2.29
N PRO A 185 30.47 -12.85 -1.32
CA PRO A 185 31.91 -12.60 -1.23
C PRO A 185 32.57 -13.90 -0.86
N SER A 186 33.46 -14.37 -1.74
CA SER A 186 34.38 -15.46 -1.45
C SER A 186 35.23 -15.09 -0.24
N ALA A 187 35.23 -15.96 0.75
CA ALA A 187 36.13 -15.91 1.89
C ALA A 187 37.59 -16.08 1.46
#